data_f6c60ecae3898eadc43a22eb03040c53
#
_entry.id   f6c60ecae3898eadc43a22eb03040c53
#
_cell.length_a   1.000
_cell.length_b   1.000
_cell.length_c   1.000
_cell.angle_alpha   90.00
_cell.angle_beta   90.00
_cell.angle_gamma   90.00
#
_symmetry.space_group_name_H-M   'P 1'
#
loop_
_entity.id
_entity.type
_entity.pdbx_description
1 polymer ?
#
loop_
_entity_poly.entity_id
_entity_poly.type
_entity_poly.pdbx_seq_one_letter_code
_entity_poly.pdbx_strand_id
1 'polypeptide(L)'
;MISGAEVFIHDGFDTIYFEETEQKGHYETLDPIAGVIGRTYNLNINIFDNEEMHHYYAKSTMKDNVTQIDSITIKDVAMGGMQFNIKGLYAYFQSNTDPSVNYLIDAAINDSLLNESLLKCAAYSLAGASGFYVNGPEFIKLFGELPLHIFGNDKNGNSILNEGDSVTLYLYSITQEFSKYISDVNGNIGSNPMMGMPYNVSTNIYPKGKAVGFFEAASVVKSTVIY
;
A
#
# COMPACT_ATOMS: atom_id res chain seq x y z
N MET A 1 -16.71 -17.22 -3.48
CA MET A 1 -15.51 -16.89 -4.28
C MET A 1 -15.93 -17.03 -5.73
N ILE A 2 -15.66 -16.06 -6.57
CA ILE A 2 -16.11 -16.03 -7.97
C ILE A 2 -14.97 -16.60 -8.82
N SER A 3 -15.28 -17.66 -9.58
CA SER A 3 -14.35 -18.34 -10.49
C SER A 3 -14.88 -18.22 -11.92
N GLY A 4 -13.99 -18.23 -12.90
CA GLY A 4 -14.36 -18.17 -14.32
C GLY A 4 -14.80 -16.81 -14.80
N ALA A 5 -14.42 -15.72 -14.10
CA ALA A 5 -14.61 -14.37 -14.59
C ALA A 5 -13.61 -14.05 -15.72
N GLU A 6 -14.03 -13.23 -16.66
CA GLU A 6 -13.11 -12.56 -17.57
C GLU A 6 -12.60 -11.28 -16.91
N VAL A 7 -11.30 -11.19 -16.69
CA VAL A 7 -10.67 -10.05 -16.02
C VAL A 7 -9.61 -9.45 -16.93
N PHE A 8 -9.69 -8.14 -17.17
CA PHE A 8 -8.69 -7.42 -17.94
C PHE A 8 -8.57 -5.96 -17.52
N ILE A 9 -7.43 -5.36 -17.78
CA ILE A 9 -7.21 -3.92 -17.68
C ILE A 9 -6.92 -3.34 -19.06
N HIS A 10 -7.35 -2.09 -19.26
CA HIS A 10 -7.06 -1.33 -20.47
C HIS A 10 -6.46 0.02 -20.04
N ASP A 11 -5.32 0.39 -20.64
CA ASP A 11 -4.58 1.58 -20.27
C ASP A 11 -4.68 2.74 -21.29
N GLY A 12 -5.58 2.60 -22.28
CA GLY A 12 -5.78 3.53 -23.38
C GLY A 12 -5.03 3.12 -24.66
N PHE A 13 -4.09 2.17 -24.56
CA PHE A 13 -3.29 1.66 -25.68
C PHE A 13 -3.43 0.15 -25.82
N ASP A 14 -3.20 -0.56 -24.73
CA ASP A 14 -3.16 -2.01 -24.68
C ASP A 14 -4.25 -2.58 -23.76
N THR A 15 -4.64 -3.82 -24.03
CA THR A 15 -5.50 -4.61 -23.16
C THR A 15 -4.69 -5.78 -22.61
N ILE A 16 -4.66 -5.90 -21.30
CA ILE A 16 -3.92 -6.91 -20.56
C ILE A 16 -4.92 -7.80 -19.86
N TYR A 17 -4.92 -9.08 -20.20
CA TYR A 17 -5.80 -10.08 -19.61
C TYR A 17 -5.14 -10.73 -18.41
N PHE A 18 -5.99 -11.06 -17.43
CA PHE A 18 -5.59 -11.82 -16.25
C PHE A 18 -6.16 -13.24 -16.37
N GLU A 19 -5.39 -14.22 -16.01
CA GLU A 19 -5.82 -15.62 -15.95
C GLU A 19 -6.08 -16.02 -14.49
N GLU A 20 -7.09 -16.87 -14.30
CA GLU A 20 -7.37 -17.42 -12.99
C GLU A 20 -6.26 -18.41 -12.62
N THR A 21 -5.68 -18.24 -11.44
CA THR A 21 -4.64 -19.14 -10.92
C THR A 21 -5.24 -20.45 -10.40
N GLU A 22 -4.40 -21.36 -9.90
CA GLU A 22 -4.87 -22.57 -9.21
C GLU A 22 -5.75 -22.24 -7.99
N GLN A 23 -5.52 -21.09 -7.36
CA GLN A 23 -6.38 -20.56 -6.31
C GLN A 23 -7.59 -19.87 -6.93
N LYS A 24 -8.77 -20.52 -6.84
CA LYS A 24 -10.02 -20.01 -7.40
C LYS A 24 -10.33 -18.58 -6.93
N GLY A 25 -10.72 -17.73 -7.89
CA GLY A 25 -11.03 -16.34 -7.69
C GLY A 25 -9.80 -15.43 -7.52
N HIS A 26 -8.60 -15.97 -7.75
CA HIS A 26 -7.35 -15.22 -7.80
C HIS A 26 -6.90 -15.14 -9.27
N TYR A 27 -6.67 -13.91 -9.75
CA TYR A 27 -6.38 -13.63 -11.15
C TYR A 27 -5.05 -12.89 -11.26
N GLU A 28 -4.16 -13.37 -12.10
CA GLU A 28 -2.83 -12.78 -12.35
C GLU A 28 -2.55 -12.64 -13.84
N THR A 29 -1.64 -11.78 -14.20
CA THR A 29 -1.10 -11.72 -15.56
C THR A 29 -0.09 -12.83 -15.77
N LEU A 30 -0.04 -13.41 -16.98
CA LEU A 30 0.95 -14.46 -17.32
C LEU A 30 2.38 -13.95 -17.15
N ASP A 31 2.64 -12.75 -17.62
CA ASP A 31 3.94 -12.08 -17.51
C ASP A 31 3.84 -10.86 -16.61
N PRO A 32 4.91 -10.55 -15.85
CA PRO A 32 4.98 -9.31 -15.10
C PRO A 32 4.85 -8.10 -16.02
N ILE A 33 3.96 -7.18 -15.67
CA ILE A 33 3.78 -5.92 -16.40
C ILE A 33 4.20 -4.74 -15.56
N ALA A 34 4.86 -3.77 -16.18
CA ALA A 34 5.20 -2.51 -15.56
C ALA A 34 4.21 -1.43 -16.00
N GLY A 35 3.59 -0.78 -15.03
CA GLY A 35 2.74 0.37 -15.30
C GLY A 35 3.55 1.60 -15.71
N VAL A 36 2.86 2.56 -16.33
CA VAL A 36 3.43 3.85 -16.75
C VAL A 36 2.83 4.96 -15.89
N ILE A 37 3.70 5.72 -15.25
CA ILE A 37 3.33 6.87 -14.42
C ILE A 37 2.48 7.87 -15.24
N GLY A 38 1.42 8.40 -14.61
CA GLY A 38 0.45 9.30 -15.22
C GLY A 38 -0.61 8.60 -16.08
N ARG A 39 -0.45 7.32 -16.38
CA ARG A 39 -1.43 6.56 -17.17
C ARG A 39 -2.60 6.10 -16.31
N THR A 40 -3.80 6.13 -16.91
CA THR A 40 -5.02 5.64 -16.28
C THR A 40 -5.32 4.23 -16.74
N TYR A 41 -5.49 3.34 -15.79
CA TYR A 41 -5.83 1.95 -15.98
C TYR A 41 -7.32 1.73 -15.68
N ASN A 42 -8.02 1.08 -16.59
CA ASN A 42 -9.44 0.75 -16.46
C ASN A 42 -9.56 -0.75 -16.28
N LEU A 43 -9.92 -1.18 -15.08
CA LEU A 43 -10.23 -2.58 -14.76
C LEU A 43 -11.62 -2.91 -15.28
N ASN A 44 -11.76 -4.08 -15.88
CA ASN A 44 -13.03 -4.67 -16.30
C ASN A 44 -13.10 -6.11 -15.79
N ILE A 45 -14.24 -6.48 -15.22
CA ILE A 45 -14.52 -7.82 -14.71
C ILE A 45 -15.90 -8.22 -15.22
N ASN A 46 -15.94 -9.25 -16.07
CA ASN A 46 -17.18 -9.85 -16.57
C ASN A 46 -17.40 -11.18 -15.86
N ILE A 47 -18.53 -11.27 -15.17
CA ILE A 47 -18.94 -12.48 -14.44
C ILE A 47 -20.16 -13.05 -15.15
N PHE A 48 -20.12 -14.32 -15.49
CA PHE A 48 -21.24 -15.02 -16.12
C PHE A 48 -21.94 -15.88 -15.07
N ASP A 49 -23.17 -15.57 -14.79
CA ASP A 49 -24.02 -16.33 -13.86
C ASP A 49 -25.39 -16.61 -14.51
N ASN A 50 -25.77 -17.87 -14.62
CA ASN A 50 -27.04 -18.32 -15.18
C ASN A 50 -27.44 -17.63 -16.50
N GLU A 51 -26.53 -17.55 -17.45
CA GLU A 51 -26.67 -16.88 -18.75
C GLU A 51 -26.76 -15.36 -18.70
N GLU A 52 -26.67 -14.74 -17.52
CA GLU A 52 -26.57 -13.29 -17.37
C GLU A 52 -25.10 -12.87 -17.19
N MET A 53 -24.71 -11.81 -17.90
CA MET A 53 -23.40 -11.19 -17.75
C MET A 53 -23.50 -10.00 -16.80
N HIS A 54 -22.72 -10.07 -15.73
CA HIS A 54 -22.55 -8.96 -14.79
C HIS A 54 -21.20 -8.30 -15.04
N HIS A 55 -21.24 -7.02 -15.44
CA HIS A 55 -20.04 -6.23 -15.70
C HIS A 55 -19.72 -5.31 -14.54
N TYR A 56 -18.50 -5.41 -14.04
CA TYR A 56 -17.93 -4.51 -13.03
C TYR A 56 -16.72 -3.79 -13.63
N TYR A 57 -16.57 -2.53 -13.26
CA TYR A 57 -15.43 -1.76 -13.72
C TYR A 57 -14.91 -0.79 -12.65
N ALA A 58 -13.63 -0.46 -12.74
CA ALA A 58 -12.99 0.53 -11.90
C ALA A 58 -11.87 1.23 -12.69
N LYS A 59 -11.44 2.39 -12.23
CA LYS A 59 -10.30 3.09 -12.82
C LYS A 59 -9.36 3.60 -11.74
N SER A 60 -8.08 3.60 -12.04
CA SER A 60 -7.04 4.21 -11.22
C SER A 60 -5.98 4.84 -12.12
N THR A 61 -5.46 6.00 -11.72
CA THR A 61 -4.36 6.66 -12.43
C THR A 61 -3.10 6.48 -11.60
N MET A 62 -2.08 5.85 -12.19
CA MET A 62 -0.80 5.64 -11.53
C MET A 62 -0.16 6.99 -11.20
N LYS A 63 -0.04 7.27 -9.91
CA LYS A 63 0.57 8.50 -9.42
C LYS A 63 2.08 8.46 -9.60
N ASP A 64 2.66 9.65 -9.75
CA ASP A 64 4.11 9.80 -9.71
C ASP A 64 4.64 9.46 -8.31
N ASN A 65 5.84 8.90 -8.27
CA ASN A 65 6.46 8.51 -7.01
C ASN A 65 7.59 9.49 -6.62
N VAL A 66 8.20 9.26 -5.49
CA VAL A 66 9.50 9.81 -5.18
C VAL A 66 10.51 9.29 -6.21
N THR A 67 11.48 10.11 -6.56
CA THR A 67 12.47 9.76 -7.59
C THR A 67 13.32 8.57 -7.13
N GLN A 68 13.65 8.56 -5.84
CA GLN A 68 14.43 7.52 -5.18
C GLN A 68 14.31 7.65 -3.66
N ILE A 69 14.65 6.59 -2.95
CA ILE A 69 14.96 6.62 -1.52
C ILE A 69 16.47 6.78 -1.42
N ASP A 70 16.94 7.92 -0.88
CA ASP A 70 18.36 8.23 -0.81
C ASP A 70 19.09 7.30 0.17
N SER A 71 18.46 7.02 1.30
CA SER A 71 18.95 6.06 2.29
C SER A 71 17.85 5.55 3.19
N ILE A 72 18.07 4.37 3.77
CA ILE A 72 17.29 3.83 4.86
C ILE A 72 18.20 3.44 6.02
N THR A 73 17.70 3.51 7.22
CA THR A 73 18.43 3.11 8.43
C THR A 73 17.49 2.47 9.45
N ILE A 74 18.05 1.59 10.27
CA ILE A 74 17.34 0.94 11.37
C ILE A 74 17.96 1.42 12.67
N LYS A 75 17.14 1.95 13.56
CA LYS A 75 17.57 2.46 14.86
C LYS A 75 16.45 2.35 15.90
N ASP A 76 16.80 2.59 17.17
CA ASP A 76 15.81 2.60 18.23
C ASP A 76 14.78 3.71 18.02
N VAL A 77 13.52 3.38 18.28
CA VAL A 77 12.42 4.35 18.20
C VAL A 77 12.49 5.29 19.40
N ALA A 78 12.50 6.59 19.15
CA ALA A 78 12.41 7.62 20.16
C ALA A 78 11.12 8.44 19.96
N MET A 79 10.30 8.54 21.00
CA MET A 79 9.08 9.36 20.99
C MET A 79 9.01 10.20 22.27
N GLY A 80 8.83 11.50 22.11
CA GLY A 80 8.66 12.41 23.26
C GLY A 80 9.84 12.46 24.22
N GLY A 81 11.07 12.21 23.73
CA GLY A 81 12.29 12.17 24.55
C GLY A 81 12.52 10.84 25.27
N MET A 82 11.62 9.88 25.15
CA MET A 82 11.83 8.50 25.61
C MET A 82 12.34 7.62 24.49
N GLN A 83 13.34 6.81 24.78
CA GLN A 83 13.81 5.73 23.90
C GLN A 83 13.05 4.45 24.22
N PHE A 84 12.54 3.80 23.18
CA PHE A 84 11.91 2.50 23.29
C PHE A 84 12.89 1.45 22.78
N ASN A 85 12.96 0.31 23.45
CA ASN A 85 13.78 -0.82 22.98
C ASN A 85 13.06 -1.57 21.82
N ILE A 86 12.68 -0.80 20.82
CA ILE A 86 11.95 -1.26 19.62
C ILE A 86 12.65 -0.63 18.42
N LYS A 87 12.93 -1.42 17.39
CA LYS A 87 13.59 -0.94 16.18
C LYS A 87 12.59 -0.33 15.22
N GLY A 88 12.94 0.80 14.63
CA GLY A 88 12.20 1.45 13.55
C GLY A 88 13.03 1.55 12.28
N LEU A 89 12.38 1.40 11.14
CA LEU A 89 12.93 1.64 9.81
C LEU A 89 12.63 3.07 9.41
N TYR A 90 13.66 3.83 9.15
CA TYR A 90 13.58 5.23 8.73
C TYR A 90 14.10 5.35 7.31
N ALA A 91 13.39 6.10 6.47
CA ALA A 91 13.84 6.42 5.13
C ALA A 91 14.00 7.94 4.95
N TYR A 92 14.91 8.30 4.09
CA TYR A 92 15.27 9.68 3.76
C TYR A 92 15.05 9.86 2.26
N PHE A 93 14.11 10.73 1.90
CA PHE A 93 13.72 10.97 0.50
C PHE A 93 13.01 12.29 0.34
N GLN A 94 13.02 12.83 -0.86
CA GLN A 94 12.20 13.99 -1.23
C GLN A 94 10.76 13.54 -1.45
N SER A 95 9.82 14.05 -0.65
CA SER A 95 8.40 13.75 -0.85
C SER A 95 7.86 14.42 -2.12
N ASN A 96 6.80 13.83 -2.70
CA ASN A 96 6.12 14.41 -3.85
C ASN A 96 5.57 15.81 -3.51
N THR A 97 5.57 16.72 -4.46
CA THR A 97 4.98 18.05 -4.31
C THR A 97 3.47 18.06 -4.48
N ASP A 98 2.88 17.03 -5.10
CA ASP A 98 1.43 16.86 -5.20
C ASP A 98 0.86 16.38 -3.85
N PRO A 99 0.06 17.22 -3.15
CA PRO A 99 -0.51 16.86 -1.85
C PRO A 99 -1.56 15.73 -1.93
N SER A 100 -2.01 15.37 -3.12
CA SER A 100 -2.94 14.25 -3.33
C SER A 100 -2.25 12.89 -3.32
N VAL A 101 -0.91 12.85 -3.38
CA VAL A 101 -0.13 11.63 -3.28
C VAL A 101 0.00 11.22 -1.82
N ASN A 102 -0.43 10.02 -1.52
CA ASN A 102 -0.22 9.36 -0.24
C ASN A 102 0.76 8.20 -0.41
N TYR A 103 1.35 7.77 0.68
CA TYR A 103 2.32 6.69 0.67
C TYR A 103 1.79 5.48 1.44
N LEU A 104 1.83 4.32 0.80
CA LEU A 104 1.64 3.04 1.44
C LEU A 104 3.01 2.41 1.66
N ILE A 105 3.25 1.89 2.85
CA ILE A 105 4.55 1.39 3.26
C ILE A 105 4.42 -0.08 3.62
N ASP A 106 5.27 -0.88 3.01
CA ASP A 106 5.49 -2.27 3.37
C ASP A 106 6.98 -2.53 3.58
N ALA A 107 7.30 -3.58 4.30
CA ALA A 107 8.66 -3.99 4.56
C ALA A 107 8.80 -5.50 4.44
N ALA A 108 10.00 -5.95 4.07
CA ALA A 108 10.37 -7.36 4.04
C ALA A 108 11.64 -7.59 4.84
N ILE A 109 11.73 -8.74 5.48
CA ILE A 109 12.96 -9.28 6.09
C ILE A 109 13.35 -10.53 5.30
N ASN A 110 14.57 -10.56 4.77
CA ASN A 110 15.10 -11.67 3.98
C ASN A 110 14.13 -12.08 2.85
N ASP A 111 13.62 -11.08 2.10
CA ASP A 111 12.64 -11.21 1.02
C ASP A 111 11.25 -11.71 1.44
N SER A 112 11.00 -11.90 2.73
CA SER A 112 9.68 -12.24 3.25
C SER A 112 8.93 -10.98 3.67
N LEU A 113 7.82 -10.68 3.00
CA LEU A 113 6.96 -9.54 3.34
C LEU A 113 6.40 -9.69 4.76
N LEU A 114 6.46 -8.60 5.53
CA LEU A 114 5.95 -8.56 6.91
C LEU A 114 4.43 -8.50 6.96
N ASN A 115 3.80 -7.97 5.92
CA ASN A 115 2.36 -7.90 5.81
C ASN A 115 1.86 -8.86 4.72
N GLU A 116 0.96 -9.76 5.09
CA GLU A 116 0.32 -10.71 4.16
C GLU A 116 -0.67 -10.02 3.20
N SER A 117 -0.99 -8.76 3.43
CA SER A 117 -1.97 -8.00 2.66
C SER A 117 -1.64 -6.51 2.73
N LEU A 118 -1.76 -5.83 1.60
CA LEU A 118 -1.61 -4.37 1.51
C LEU A 118 -2.55 -3.61 2.47
N LEU A 119 -3.67 -4.21 2.87
CA LEU A 119 -4.59 -3.61 3.86
C LEU A 119 -3.99 -3.54 5.26
N LYS A 120 -2.96 -4.33 5.56
CA LYS A 120 -2.22 -4.28 6.83
C LYS A 120 -1.04 -3.31 6.80
N CYS A 121 -0.68 -2.79 5.62
CA CYS A 121 0.39 -1.83 5.47
C CYS A 121 0.00 -0.47 6.07
N ALA A 122 0.99 0.25 6.55
CA ALA A 122 0.77 1.62 7.02
C ALA A 122 0.56 2.57 5.83
N ALA A 123 -0.53 3.34 5.85
CA ALA A 123 -0.77 4.38 4.87
C ALA A 123 -0.52 5.76 5.50
N TYR A 124 0.33 6.55 4.87
CA TYR A 124 0.71 7.88 5.34
C TYR A 124 0.27 8.96 4.35
N SER A 125 -0.39 9.99 4.87
CA SER A 125 -0.60 11.23 4.14
C SER A 125 0.47 12.23 4.56
N LEU A 126 1.29 12.64 3.61
CA LEU A 126 2.27 13.71 3.80
C LEU A 126 1.80 15.03 3.20
N ALA A 127 0.47 15.24 3.09
CA ALA A 127 -0.09 16.45 2.47
C ALA A 127 0.46 17.73 3.08
N GLY A 128 0.63 17.79 4.41
CA GLY A 128 1.26 18.91 5.11
C GLY A 128 2.77 19.01 4.96
N ALA A 129 3.41 17.96 4.45
CA ALA A 129 4.85 17.84 4.27
C ALA A 129 5.23 17.61 2.79
N SER A 130 4.33 17.91 1.84
CA SER A 130 4.58 17.78 0.41
C SER A 130 5.76 18.65 0.00
N GLY A 131 6.66 18.08 -0.78
CA GLY A 131 7.88 18.74 -1.22
C GLY A 131 8.96 18.87 -0.14
N PHE A 132 8.76 18.36 1.07
CA PHE A 132 9.80 18.29 2.10
C PHE A 132 10.72 17.08 1.90
N TYR A 133 11.93 17.23 2.38
CA TYR A 133 12.83 16.08 2.50
C TYR A 133 12.50 15.31 3.78
N VAL A 134 11.84 14.17 3.62
CA VAL A 134 11.37 13.33 4.74
C VAL A 134 12.55 12.87 5.59
N ASN A 135 12.41 13.01 6.90
CA ASN A 135 13.46 12.83 7.91
C ASN A 135 14.70 13.74 7.73
N GLY A 136 14.61 14.76 6.88
CA GLY A 136 15.60 15.82 6.84
C GLY A 136 15.49 16.79 8.04
N PRO A 137 16.51 17.65 8.27
CA PRO A 137 16.54 18.52 9.45
C PRO A 137 15.30 19.42 9.62
N GLU A 138 14.80 19.97 8.53
CA GLU A 138 13.59 20.84 8.57
C GLU A 138 12.33 20.03 8.81
N PHE A 139 12.21 18.85 8.22
CA PHE A 139 11.11 17.93 8.46
C PHE A 139 11.05 17.51 9.93
N ILE A 140 12.20 17.08 10.48
CA ILE A 140 12.30 16.64 11.88
C ILE A 140 11.94 17.78 12.84
N LYS A 141 12.32 19.01 12.53
CA LYS A 141 11.99 20.17 13.33
C LYS A 141 10.48 20.45 13.42
N LEU A 142 9.75 20.21 12.33
CA LEU A 142 8.31 20.50 12.24
C LEU A 142 7.44 19.32 12.68
N PHE A 143 7.82 18.11 12.32
CA PHE A 143 6.97 16.92 12.45
C PHE A 143 7.56 15.85 13.36
N GLY A 144 8.82 16.00 13.80
CA GLY A 144 9.58 14.95 14.46
C GLY A 144 10.14 13.92 13.47
N GLU A 145 10.92 13.00 13.98
CA GLU A 145 11.47 11.93 13.17
C GLU A 145 10.41 10.83 12.95
N LEU A 146 10.20 10.42 11.70
CA LEU A 146 9.15 9.49 11.29
C LEU A 146 9.72 8.11 10.98
N PRO A 147 9.52 7.10 11.86
CA PRO A 147 9.74 5.71 11.49
C PRO A 147 8.64 5.28 10.53
N LEU A 148 9.04 4.78 9.36
CA LEU A 148 8.08 4.32 8.34
C LEU A 148 7.58 2.90 8.63
N HIS A 149 8.33 2.12 9.38
CA HIS A 149 7.92 0.82 9.91
C HIS A 149 8.52 0.62 11.31
N ILE A 150 7.78 -0.06 12.16
CA ILE A 150 8.24 -0.43 13.51
C ILE A 150 8.24 -1.94 13.61
N PHE A 151 9.43 -2.51 13.88
CA PHE A 151 9.60 -3.94 14.06
C PHE A 151 9.13 -4.35 15.46
N GLY A 152 8.12 -5.20 15.50
CA GLY A 152 7.62 -5.76 16.74
C GLY A 152 8.45 -6.94 17.25
N ASN A 153 7.89 -7.61 18.24
CA ASN A 153 8.40 -8.88 18.75
C ASN A 153 7.53 -10.04 18.27
N ASP A 154 8.12 -11.22 18.22
CA ASP A 154 7.40 -12.48 18.00
C ASP A 154 6.48 -12.83 19.18
N LYS A 155 5.75 -13.94 19.07
CA LYS A 155 4.84 -14.42 20.13
C LYS A 155 5.57 -14.78 21.44
N ASN A 156 6.88 -14.96 21.40
CA ASN A 156 7.73 -15.29 22.54
C ASN A 156 8.40 -14.04 23.15
N GLY A 157 8.17 -12.86 22.56
CA GLY A 157 8.76 -11.60 23.00
C GLY A 157 10.16 -11.32 22.43
N ASN A 158 10.65 -12.12 21.48
CA ASN A 158 11.94 -11.88 20.83
C ASN A 158 11.75 -10.91 19.66
N SER A 159 12.77 -10.09 19.37
CA SER A 159 12.78 -9.27 18.17
C SER A 159 12.59 -10.13 16.93
N ILE A 160 11.72 -9.70 16.02
CA ILE A 160 11.58 -10.34 14.70
C ILE A 160 12.77 -10.02 13.79
N LEU A 161 13.59 -9.04 14.14
CA LEU A 161 14.74 -8.56 13.39
C LEU A 161 16.04 -9.00 14.09
N ASN A 162 16.94 -9.65 13.36
CA ASN A 162 18.23 -10.14 13.85
C ASN A 162 19.37 -9.45 13.11
N GLU A 163 20.54 -9.37 13.77
CA GLU A 163 21.75 -8.85 13.14
C GLU A 163 22.13 -9.69 11.90
N GLY A 164 22.40 -9.02 10.80
CA GLY A 164 22.66 -9.64 9.50
C GLY A 164 21.43 -9.82 8.60
N ASP A 165 20.22 -9.54 9.10
CA ASP A 165 19.01 -9.59 8.26
C ASP A 165 19.04 -8.51 7.17
N SER A 166 18.61 -8.89 5.98
CA SER A 166 18.35 -7.97 4.86
C SER A 166 16.95 -7.37 5.01
N VAL A 167 16.86 -6.07 5.16
CA VAL A 167 15.57 -5.36 5.31
C VAL A 167 15.30 -4.51 4.08
N THR A 168 14.19 -4.78 3.40
CA THR A 168 13.74 -4.02 2.24
C THR A 168 12.50 -3.21 2.59
N LEU A 169 12.56 -1.91 2.31
CA LEU A 169 11.42 -1.00 2.36
C LEU A 169 10.79 -0.90 0.97
N TYR A 170 9.48 -1.01 0.90
CA TYR A 170 8.65 -0.73 -0.28
C TYR A 170 7.82 0.53 0.00
N LEU A 171 7.99 1.55 -0.83
CA LEU A 171 7.26 2.81 -0.76
C LEU A 171 6.40 2.95 -2.01
N TYR A 172 5.10 2.75 -1.85
CA TYR A 172 4.12 2.89 -2.93
C TYR A 172 3.53 4.30 -2.91
N SER A 173 3.49 4.97 -4.05
CA SER A 173 2.66 6.16 -4.22
C SER A 173 1.25 5.76 -4.62
N ILE A 174 0.30 6.11 -3.79
CA ILE A 174 -1.10 5.74 -3.90
C ILE A 174 -2.00 6.97 -3.99
N THR A 175 -3.22 6.78 -4.47
CA THR A 175 -4.25 7.82 -4.47
C THR A 175 -4.76 8.10 -3.06
N GLN A 176 -5.27 9.31 -2.85
CA GLN A 176 -5.92 9.68 -1.59
C GLN A 176 -7.16 8.81 -1.32
N GLU A 177 -7.88 8.44 -2.36
CA GLU A 177 -9.05 7.58 -2.29
C GLU A 177 -8.68 6.18 -1.79
N PHE A 178 -7.56 5.62 -2.26
CA PHE A 178 -7.09 4.32 -1.79
C PHE A 178 -6.58 4.38 -0.35
N SER A 179 -5.85 5.43 0.01
CA SER A 179 -5.44 5.67 1.40
C SER A 179 -6.65 5.72 2.34
N LYS A 180 -7.72 6.43 1.92
CA LYS A 180 -8.97 6.46 2.66
C LYS A 180 -9.62 5.08 2.76
N TYR A 181 -9.67 4.32 1.66
CA TYR A 181 -10.19 2.95 1.66
C TYR A 181 -9.47 2.07 2.70
N ILE A 182 -8.14 2.09 2.72
CA ILE A 182 -7.34 1.34 3.71
C ILE A 182 -7.68 1.78 5.15
N SER A 183 -7.77 3.08 5.38
CA SER A 183 -8.14 3.63 6.70
C SER A 183 -9.53 3.19 7.14
N ASP A 184 -10.51 3.22 6.21
CA ASP A 184 -11.88 2.79 6.47
C ASP A 184 -11.94 1.28 6.79
N VAL A 185 -11.19 0.43 6.07
CA VAL A 185 -11.09 -1.01 6.34
C VAL A 185 -10.47 -1.25 7.71
N ASN A 186 -9.32 -0.63 7.99
CA ASN A 186 -8.62 -0.80 9.26
C ASN A 186 -9.44 -0.28 10.45
N GLY A 187 -10.15 0.82 10.28
CA GLY A 187 -11.07 1.37 11.27
C GLY A 187 -12.21 0.40 11.60
N ASN A 188 -12.74 -0.29 10.60
CA ASN A 188 -13.79 -1.30 10.82
C ASN A 188 -13.26 -2.57 11.49
N ILE A 189 -12.04 -3.01 11.16
CA ILE A 189 -11.40 -4.19 11.79
C ILE A 189 -11.07 -3.93 13.27
N GLY A 190 -10.61 -2.71 13.59
CA GLY A 190 -10.23 -2.31 14.95
C GLY A 190 -11.40 -1.81 15.81
N SER A 191 -12.60 -1.62 15.24
CA SER A 191 -13.72 -1.04 15.97
C SER A 191 -14.28 -2.02 17.00
N ASN A 192 -14.25 -1.60 18.27
CA ASN A 192 -15.03 -2.27 19.31
C ASN A 192 -16.52 -2.04 19.00
N PRO A 193 -17.35 -3.09 18.86
CA PRO A 193 -18.78 -2.96 18.60
C PRO A 193 -19.54 -2.04 19.57
N MET A 194 -18.97 -1.79 20.74
CA MET A 194 -19.54 -0.90 21.75
C MET A 194 -19.18 0.59 21.56
N MET A 195 -18.22 0.92 20.69
CA MET A 195 -17.70 2.30 20.55
C MET A 195 -17.94 2.93 19.16
N GLY A 196 -18.43 2.18 18.19
CA GLY A 196 -18.74 2.73 16.89
C GLY A 196 -19.55 1.78 16.02
N MET A 197 -20.48 2.32 15.23
CA MET A 197 -21.15 1.52 14.21
C MET A 197 -20.19 1.32 13.04
N PRO A 198 -20.11 0.10 12.47
CA PRO A 198 -19.36 -0.12 11.24
C PRO A 198 -19.94 0.79 10.14
N TYR A 199 -19.08 1.49 9.45
CA TYR A 199 -19.48 2.34 8.32
C TYR A 199 -19.10 1.70 6.99
N ASN A 200 -19.80 2.09 5.95
CA ASN A 200 -19.55 1.57 4.61
C ASN A 200 -18.18 2.03 4.13
N VAL A 201 -17.33 1.08 3.81
CA VAL A 201 -16.04 1.35 3.17
C VAL A 201 -16.28 1.85 1.75
N SER A 202 -15.65 2.96 1.38
CA SER A 202 -15.75 3.50 0.03
C SER A 202 -15.08 2.56 -0.97
N THR A 203 -15.64 2.43 -2.16
CA THR A 203 -15.09 1.62 -3.26
C THR A 203 -15.03 2.46 -4.53
N ASN A 204 -14.05 2.21 -5.40
CA ASN A 204 -14.05 2.78 -6.76
C ASN A 204 -14.64 1.82 -7.81
N ILE A 205 -15.17 0.67 -7.38
CA ILE A 205 -15.79 -0.33 -8.27
C ILE A 205 -17.24 0.05 -8.57
N TYR A 206 -17.64 -0.10 -9.80
CA TYR A 206 -19.00 0.12 -10.31
C TYR A 206 -19.57 -1.18 -10.88
N PRO A 207 -20.93 -1.36 -10.84
CA PRO A 207 -21.95 -0.48 -10.26
C PRO A 207 -21.82 -0.37 -8.74
N LYS A 208 -22.04 0.84 -8.22
CA LYS A 208 -21.99 1.09 -6.75
C LYS A 208 -22.94 0.19 -5.97
N GLY A 209 -22.48 -0.30 -4.82
CA GLY A 209 -23.27 -1.15 -3.92
C GLY A 209 -23.44 -2.61 -4.40
N LYS A 210 -22.79 -3.00 -5.49
CA LYS A 210 -22.82 -4.37 -6.02
C LYS A 210 -21.53 -5.15 -5.76
N ALA A 211 -20.45 -4.45 -5.50
CA ALA A 211 -19.16 -5.04 -5.17
C ALA A 211 -18.47 -4.22 -4.08
N VAL A 212 -17.59 -4.88 -3.34
CA VAL A 212 -16.69 -4.27 -2.36
C VAL A 212 -15.26 -4.49 -2.82
N GLY A 213 -14.36 -3.60 -2.41
CA GLY A 213 -12.96 -3.65 -2.80
C GLY A 213 -12.50 -2.35 -3.45
N PHE A 214 -11.27 -2.33 -3.90
CA PHE A 214 -10.67 -1.16 -4.52
C PHE A 214 -9.67 -1.60 -5.58
N PHE A 215 -9.65 -0.91 -6.71
CA PHE A 215 -8.66 -1.07 -7.75
C PHE A 215 -7.68 0.12 -7.70
N GLU A 216 -6.40 -0.16 -7.52
CA GLU A 216 -5.35 0.85 -7.46
C GLU A 216 -4.19 0.51 -8.39
N ALA A 217 -3.75 1.50 -9.15
CA ALA A 217 -2.51 1.49 -9.91
C ALA A 217 -1.49 2.36 -9.16
N ALA A 218 -0.54 1.72 -8.50
CA ALA A 218 0.47 2.40 -7.70
C ALA A 218 1.87 2.25 -8.30
N SER A 219 2.68 3.30 -8.21
CA SER A 219 4.12 3.20 -8.47
C SER A 219 4.85 2.83 -7.19
N VAL A 220 5.96 2.12 -7.30
CA VAL A 220 6.74 1.67 -6.15
C VAL A 220 8.23 1.96 -6.34
N VAL A 221 8.86 2.45 -5.27
CA VAL A 221 10.32 2.45 -5.13
C VAL A 221 10.69 1.60 -3.93
N LYS A 222 11.86 0.98 -3.99
CA LYS A 222 12.37 0.14 -2.90
C LYS A 222 13.82 0.44 -2.58
N SER A 223 14.18 0.22 -1.33
CA SER A 223 15.57 0.30 -0.86
C SER A 223 15.82 -0.79 0.17
N THR A 224 17.05 -1.30 0.23
CA THR A 224 17.44 -2.41 1.11
C THR A 224 18.64 -2.01 1.96
N VAL A 225 18.65 -2.46 3.21
CA VAL A 225 19.77 -2.31 4.14
C VAL A 225 19.99 -3.63 4.88
N ILE A 226 21.23 -3.89 5.25
CA ILE A 226 21.58 -4.98 6.18
C ILE A 226 21.55 -4.40 7.60
N TYR A 227 20.83 -5.08 8.48
CA TYR A 227 20.72 -4.72 9.89
C TYR A 227 21.89 -5.23 10.73
#